data_b0de2d0579b8e1f2fd3297db5cfd31e1
#
_entry.id   b0de2d0579b8e1f2fd3297db5cfd31e1
#
_cell.length_a   1.000
_cell.length_b   1.000
_cell.length_c   1.000
_cell.angle_alpha   90.00
_cell.angle_beta   90.00
_cell.angle_gamma   90.00
#
_symmetry.space_group_name_H-M   'P 1'
#
loop_
_entity.id
_entity.type
_entity.pdbx_description
1 polymer ?
#
loop_
_entity_poly.entity_id
_entity_poly.type
_entity_poly.pdbx_seq_one_letter_code
_entity_poly.pdbx_strand_id
1 'polypeptide(L)'
;MLKRTLEILIATAVSAPLSGAAAEDLIQIYRDALASDPVLASARSTWTATLELVPQARAGILPAVNLGANANEQDFHDRLHTDPTTTIRERFPTYAYTVSASQPLYRPQNSIALDQARQQVGQSDYILASSQQDLIVRVIQAYLDVLLARFNIELTESQKAAVSENLAQAKRNFEVGTATITDTNDAQAKYDQIVAQEISAQNDLDNKLAALRAIIGRAPKDLKGFTGKFQPQLPVPSTLDPWVEKAISENYQVRIAQANLDIASLEVDRQRAGHYPTVDLVASFNQGYAGAAASTGTNAAFASESRLGVIGLQLNVPIYQGGAISSRVRQAVANQEKARQDLETARRSAQLLAQTSFSGVTNGVAQVKAFEQALASAQVSYDSNKLGLEVGVRTNLDVLNQQQQVFQTRFNLAQSYYNFVINNLRLKQAVGTLTDVDVEEINRDLGA
;
A
#
# COMPACT_ATOMS: atom_id res chain seq x y z
N MET A 1 -25.98 -54.37 40.69
CA MET A 1 -25.00 -54.23 41.83
C MET A 1 -24.27 -52.90 41.63
N LEU A 2 -24.49 -52.02 42.59
CA LEU A 2 -23.90 -50.66 42.64
C LEU A 2 -22.37 -50.71 42.75
N LYS A 3 -21.68 -49.85 42.09
CA LYS A 3 -20.44 -49.21 42.58
C LYS A 3 -20.40 -47.74 42.16
N ARG A 4 -20.51 -46.91 43.16
CA ARG A 4 -20.27 -45.48 43.16
C ARG A 4 -18.78 -45.26 42.93
N THR A 5 -18.42 -44.37 41.97
CA THR A 5 -17.14 -43.71 41.91
C THR A 5 -17.35 -42.19 41.98
N LEU A 6 -16.81 -41.62 43.01
CA LEU A 6 -16.78 -40.24 43.45
C LEU A 6 -15.84 -39.47 42.51
N GLU A 7 -16.35 -38.58 41.66
CA GLU A 7 -15.53 -37.65 40.86
C GLU A 7 -15.16 -36.45 41.72
N ILE A 8 -13.88 -36.34 42.01
CA ILE A 8 -13.25 -35.19 42.64
C ILE A 8 -13.11 -34.13 41.56
N LEU A 9 -13.93 -33.07 41.63
CA LEU A 9 -13.83 -31.88 40.78
C LEU A 9 -12.67 -31.02 41.30
N ILE A 10 -11.48 -31.16 40.70
CA ILE A 10 -10.37 -30.23 40.89
C ILE A 10 -10.66 -28.99 40.06
N ALA A 11 -11.14 -27.95 40.74
CA ALA A 11 -11.21 -26.61 40.18
C ALA A 11 -9.78 -26.05 40.06
N THR A 12 -9.17 -26.21 38.88
CA THR A 12 -7.98 -25.47 38.50
C THR A 12 -8.40 -24.01 38.25
N ALA A 13 -8.22 -23.18 39.26
CA ALA A 13 -8.23 -21.74 39.10
C ALA A 13 -7.07 -21.37 38.16
N VAL A 14 -7.39 -21.14 36.89
CA VAL A 14 -6.49 -20.49 35.95
C VAL A 14 -6.34 -19.05 36.44
N SER A 15 -5.29 -18.81 37.22
CA SER A 15 -4.80 -17.46 37.49
C SER A 15 -4.30 -16.88 36.16
N ALA A 16 -5.19 -16.20 35.41
CA ALA A 16 -4.76 -15.32 34.36
C ALA A 16 -3.82 -14.28 35.00
N PRO A 17 -2.58 -14.12 34.53
CA PRO A 17 -1.77 -13.02 35.02
C PRO A 17 -2.55 -11.74 34.64
N LEU A 18 -2.88 -10.92 35.63
CA LEU A 18 -3.17 -9.52 35.40
C LEU A 18 -1.90 -8.94 34.80
N SER A 19 -1.82 -9.00 33.47
CA SER A 19 -0.86 -8.19 32.71
C SER A 19 -1.21 -6.75 33.03
N GLY A 20 -0.47 -6.15 33.97
CA GLY A 20 -0.47 -4.72 34.15
C GLY A 20 -0.38 -4.12 32.73
N ALA A 21 -1.19 -3.13 32.41
CA ALA A 21 -1.21 -2.48 31.12
C ALA A 21 0.17 -1.84 30.90
N ALA A 22 1.12 -2.64 30.42
CA ALA A 22 2.39 -2.12 29.94
C ALA A 22 2.09 -1.25 28.72
N ALA A 23 2.62 -0.02 28.71
CA ALA A 23 2.49 0.87 27.57
C ALA A 23 2.99 0.15 26.32
N GLU A 24 2.22 0.25 25.23
CA GLU A 24 2.53 -0.41 23.96
C GLU A 24 3.72 0.29 23.30
N ASP A 25 4.71 -0.50 22.90
CA ASP A 25 5.88 0.00 22.19
C ASP A 25 5.64 0.04 20.66
N LEU A 26 6.53 0.73 19.93
CA LEU A 26 6.44 0.87 18.49
C LEU A 26 6.48 -0.49 17.78
N ILE A 27 7.29 -1.44 18.27
CA ILE A 27 7.41 -2.79 17.66
C ILE A 27 6.09 -3.54 17.76
N GLN A 28 5.39 -3.43 18.89
CA GLN A 28 4.10 -4.08 19.08
C GLN A 28 3.05 -3.48 18.13
N ILE A 29 2.99 -2.15 18.03
CA ILE A 29 2.09 -1.43 17.10
C ILE A 29 2.40 -1.83 15.65
N TYR A 30 3.69 -1.95 15.28
CA TYR A 30 4.09 -2.37 13.95
C TYR A 30 3.68 -3.83 13.65
N ARG A 31 3.81 -4.74 14.59
CA ARG A 31 3.35 -6.14 14.45
C ARG A 31 1.84 -6.23 14.25
N ASP A 32 1.08 -5.43 15.00
CA ASP A 32 -0.36 -5.34 14.82
C ASP A 32 -0.74 -4.80 13.43
N ALA A 33 -0.02 -3.77 12.97
CA ALA A 33 -0.21 -3.23 11.63
C ALA A 33 0.12 -4.26 10.52
N LEU A 34 1.21 -5.04 10.67
CA LEU A 34 1.55 -6.12 9.73
C LEU A 34 0.44 -7.18 9.59
N ALA A 35 -0.31 -7.41 10.68
CA ALA A 35 -1.39 -8.39 10.71
C ALA A 35 -2.74 -7.82 10.22
N SER A 36 -3.00 -6.52 10.42
CA SER A 36 -4.34 -5.94 10.27
C SER A 36 -4.46 -4.85 9.20
N ASP A 37 -3.34 -4.29 8.67
CA ASP A 37 -3.40 -3.22 7.69
C ASP A 37 -4.04 -3.68 6.38
N PRO A 38 -5.18 -3.09 5.95
CA PRO A 38 -5.88 -3.54 4.76
C PRO A 38 -5.14 -3.20 3.46
N VAL A 39 -4.26 -2.17 3.47
CA VAL A 39 -3.48 -1.77 2.29
C VAL A 39 -2.42 -2.82 2.01
N LEU A 40 -1.67 -3.26 3.03
CA LEU A 40 -0.70 -4.34 2.89
C LEU A 40 -1.38 -5.68 2.57
N ALA A 41 -2.52 -5.99 3.20
CA ALA A 41 -3.29 -7.21 2.91
C ALA A 41 -3.77 -7.24 1.45
N SER A 42 -4.23 -6.11 0.92
CA SER A 42 -4.59 -5.96 -0.50
C SER A 42 -3.39 -6.17 -1.42
N ALA A 43 -2.23 -5.57 -1.09
CA ALA A 43 -0.99 -5.75 -1.86
C ALA A 43 -0.54 -7.23 -1.89
N ARG A 44 -0.62 -7.94 -0.74
CA ARG A 44 -0.33 -9.39 -0.66
C ARG A 44 -1.29 -10.21 -1.51
N SER A 45 -2.59 -9.89 -1.46
CA SER A 45 -3.59 -10.58 -2.28
C SER A 45 -3.38 -10.35 -3.77
N THR A 46 -3.03 -9.13 -4.17
CA THR A 46 -2.68 -8.78 -5.55
C THR A 46 -1.42 -9.53 -6.00
N TRP A 47 -0.40 -9.60 -5.15
CA TRP A 47 0.81 -10.37 -5.42
C TRP A 47 0.47 -11.86 -5.62
N THR A 48 -0.32 -12.47 -4.72
CA THR A 48 -0.75 -13.87 -4.85
C THR A 48 -1.53 -14.11 -6.14
N ALA A 49 -2.44 -13.21 -6.52
CA ALA A 49 -3.17 -13.30 -7.77
C ALA A 49 -2.24 -13.18 -8.99
N THR A 50 -1.21 -12.35 -8.91
CA THR A 50 -0.24 -12.17 -10.01
C THR A 50 0.64 -13.41 -10.20
N LEU A 51 0.94 -14.17 -9.13
CA LEU A 51 1.66 -15.43 -9.24
C LEU A 51 0.96 -16.43 -10.17
N GLU A 52 -0.37 -16.41 -10.22
CA GLU A 52 -1.18 -17.30 -11.07
C GLU A 52 -1.10 -16.95 -12.58
N LEU A 53 -0.55 -15.79 -12.95
CA LEU A 53 -0.33 -15.46 -14.37
C LEU A 53 0.66 -16.41 -15.05
N VAL A 54 1.67 -16.92 -14.32
CA VAL A 54 2.66 -17.84 -14.88
C VAL A 54 2.03 -19.21 -15.19
N PRO A 55 1.30 -19.89 -14.28
CA PRO A 55 0.54 -21.10 -14.62
C PRO A 55 -0.45 -20.89 -15.76
N GLN A 56 -1.17 -19.75 -15.78
CA GLN A 56 -2.13 -19.42 -16.85
C GLN A 56 -1.43 -19.26 -18.21
N ALA A 57 -0.34 -18.51 -18.27
CA ALA A 57 0.44 -18.35 -19.49
C ALA A 57 1.08 -19.69 -19.94
N ARG A 58 1.55 -20.50 -18.97
CA ARG A 58 2.08 -21.84 -19.24
C ARG A 58 1.01 -22.77 -19.82
N ALA A 59 -0.24 -22.66 -19.39
CA ALA A 59 -1.34 -23.43 -19.97
C ALA A 59 -1.49 -23.19 -21.48
N GLY A 60 -1.13 -22.00 -21.97
CA GLY A 60 -1.13 -21.68 -23.41
C GLY A 60 -0.14 -22.47 -24.26
N ILE A 61 0.86 -23.15 -23.66
CA ILE A 61 1.82 -24.02 -24.34
C ILE A 61 1.60 -25.50 -24.03
N LEU A 62 0.64 -25.84 -23.18
CA LEU A 62 0.27 -27.20 -22.80
C LEU A 62 -0.94 -27.71 -23.64
N PRO A 63 -1.18 -29.03 -23.67
CA PRO A 63 -2.36 -29.57 -24.36
C PRO A 63 -3.66 -29.16 -23.64
N ALA A 64 -4.64 -28.75 -24.43
CA ALA A 64 -6.00 -28.49 -23.96
C ALA A 64 -6.92 -29.60 -24.45
N VAL A 65 -7.75 -30.17 -23.57
CA VAL A 65 -8.74 -31.19 -23.90
C VAL A 65 -10.13 -30.67 -23.56
N ASN A 66 -11.05 -30.72 -24.51
CA ASN A 66 -12.41 -30.25 -24.35
C ASN A 66 -13.41 -31.37 -24.69
N LEU A 67 -14.51 -31.43 -23.95
CA LEU A 67 -15.67 -32.25 -24.25
C LEU A 67 -16.84 -31.32 -24.57
N GLY A 68 -17.41 -31.48 -25.75
CA GLY A 68 -18.65 -30.81 -26.15
C GLY A 68 -19.78 -31.87 -26.37
N ALA A 69 -20.98 -31.53 -25.97
CA ALA A 69 -22.16 -32.32 -26.29
C ALA A 69 -23.27 -31.38 -26.77
N ASN A 70 -23.99 -31.79 -27.81
CA ASN A 70 -25.12 -31.04 -28.32
C ASN A 70 -26.30 -31.97 -28.62
N ALA A 71 -27.48 -31.45 -28.39
CA ALA A 71 -28.75 -32.10 -28.76
C ALA A 71 -29.61 -31.04 -29.46
N ASN A 72 -29.99 -31.29 -30.68
CA ASN A 72 -30.77 -30.38 -31.49
C ASN A 72 -31.93 -31.11 -32.14
N GLU A 73 -33.01 -30.41 -32.38
CA GLU A 73 -34.09 -30.83 -33.30
C GLU A 73 -33.91 -30.05 -34.61
N GLN A 74 -33.71 -30.74 -35.72
CA GLN A 74 -33.57 -30.14 -37.03
C GLN A 74 -34.90 -30.22 -37.80
N ASP A 75 -35.34 -29.07 -38.32
CA ASP A 75 -36.45 -28.97 -39.29
C ASP A 75 -35.81 -28.71 -40.65
N PHE A 76 -35.71 -29.76 -41.46
CA PHE A 76 -35.05 -29.77 -42.75
C PHE A 76 -36.06 -29.58 -43.87
N HIS A 77 -35.87 -28.55 -44.66
CA HIS A 77 -36.67 -28.27 -45.85
C HIS A 77 -35.74 -28.22 -47.06
N ASP A 78 -35.91 -29.14 -47.99
CA ASP A 78 -35.20 -29.13 -49.26
C ASP A 78 -36.18 -29.20 -50.44
N ARG A 79 -35.92 -28.47 -51.50
CA ARG A 79 -36.62 -28.49 -52.76
C ARG A 79 -35.65 -28.95 -53.84
N LEU A 80 -35.85 -30.14 -54.41
CA LEU A 80 -34.99 -30.65 -55.47
C LEU A 80 -35.04 -29.76 -56.71
N HIS A 81 -33.86 -29.24 -57.12
CA HIS A 81 -33.75 -28.44 -58.34
C HIS A 81 -34.09 -29.24 -59.64
N THR A 82 -33.89 -30.54 -59.58
CA THR A 82 -34.19 -31.46 -60.73
C THR A 82 -35.65 -31.82 -60.83
N ASP A 83 -36.42 -31.69 -59.73
CA ASP A 83 -37.86 -31.86 -59.70
C ASP A 83 -38.45 -30.86 -58.69
N PRO A 84 -38.87 -29.67 -59.17
CA PRO A 84 -39.41 -28.60 -58.29
C PRO A 84 -40.72 -28.95 -57.60
N THR A 85 -41.38 -30.06 -57.95
CA THR A 85 -42.61 -30.54 -57.33
C THR A 85 -42.30 -31.37 -56.07
N THR A 86 -41.08 -31.88 -55.93
CA THR A 86 -40.67 -32.73 -54.81
C THR A 86 -40.06 -31.80 -53.71
N THR A 87 -40.81 -31.65 -52.65
CA THR A 87 -40.32 -30.94 -51.41
C THR A 87 -40.14 -31.99 -50.34
N ILE A 88 -38.90 -32.14 -49.82
CA ILE A 88 -38.59 -32.96 -48.67
C ILE A 88 -38.74 -32.05 -47.41
N ARG A 89 -39.55 -32.47 -46.47
CA ARG A 89 -39.75 -31.82 -45.20
C ARG A 89 -39.67 -32.86 -44.10
N GLU A 90 -38.59 -32.75 -43.31
CA GLU A 90 -38.33 -33.71 -42.23
C GLU A 90 -37.92 -33.00 -40.95
N ARG A 91 -38.44 -33.48 -39.83
CA ARG A 91 -38.05 -33.04 -38.51
C ARG A 91 -37.46 -34.23 -37.77
N PHE A 92 -36.21 -34.10 -37.32
CA PHE A 92 -35.51 -35.21 -36.66
C PHE A 92 -34.56 -34.70 -35.58
N PRO A 93 -34.37 -35.45 -34.47
CA PRO A 93 -33.40 -35.15 -33.45
C PRO A 93 -31.98 -35.51 -33.93
N THR A 94 -31.00 -34.65 -33.52
CA THR A 94 -29.58 -34.92 -33.68
C THR A 94 -28.88 -34.79 -32.33
N TYR A 95 -28.04 -35.76 -32.03
CA TYR A 95 -27.22 -35.77 -30.84
C TYR A 95 -25.75 -35.94 -31.27
N ALA A 96 -24.86 -35.19 -30.68
CA ALA A 96 -23.43 -35.41 -30.89
C ALA A 96 -22.63 -35.11 -29.61
N TYR A 97 -21.58 -35.88 -29.43
CA TYR A 97 -20.53 -35.54 -28.50
C TYR A 97 -19.18 -35.56 -29.19
N THR A 98 -18.36 -34.58 -28.85
CA THR A 98 -17.03 -34.35 -29.42
C THR A 98 -16.00 -34.21 -28.31
N VAL A 99 -15.00 -35.08 -28.30
CA VAL A 99 -13.79 -34.89 -27.52
C VAL A 99 -12.74 -34.28 -28.45
N SER A 100 -12.19 -33.13 -28.10
CA SER A 100 -11.12 -32.48 -28.88
C SER A 100 -9.92 -32.24 -28.01
N ALA A 101 -8.72 -32.46 -28.55
CA ALA A 101 -7.45 -32.14 -27.94
C ALA A 101 -6.65 -31.27 -28.90
N SER A 102 -6.01 -30.23 -28.37
CA SER A 102 -5.13 -29.34 -29.13
C SER A 102 -3.86 -29.09 -28.35
N GLN A 103 -2.70 -29.33 -28.97
CA GLN A 103 -1.37 -29.02 -28.41
C GLN A 103 -0.64 -28.07 -29.34
N PRO A 104 -0.36 -26.82 -28.89
CA PRO A 104 0.51 -25.93 -29.63
C PRO A 104 1.92 -26.50 -29.73
N LEU A 105 2.43 -26.67 -30.93
CA LEU A 105 3.80 -27.12 -31.20
C LEU A 105 4.73 -25.89 -31.47
N TYR A 106 4.20 -24.92 -32.20
CA TYR A 106 4.89 -23.68 -32.51
C TYR A 106 3.90 -22.53 -32.48
N ARG A 107 3.88 -21.79 -31.38
CA ARG A 107 3.12 -20.53 -31.17
C ARG A 107 3.99 -19.54 -30.43
N PRO A 108 4.85 -18.77 -31.13
CA PRO A 108 5.78 -17.82 -30.48
C PRO A 108 5.10 -16.83 -29.55
N GLN A 109 3.88 -16.40 -29.88
CA GLN A 109 3.10 -15.51 -29.00
C GLN A 109 2.88 -16.09 -27.60
N ASN A 110 2.66 -17.41 -27.47
CA ASN A 110 2.42 -18.07 -26.19
C ASN A 110 3.71 -18.16 -25.34
N SER A 111 4.86 -18.42 -26.00
CA SER A 111 6.16 -18.44 -25.33
C SER A 111 6.51 -17.05 -24.79
N ILE A 112 6.30 -16.00 -25.61
CA ILE A 112 6.54 -14.60 -25.19
C ILE A 112 5.55 -14.20 -24.10
N ALA A 113 4.28 -14.65 -24.15
CA ALA A 113 3.32 -14.40 -23.09
C ALA A 113 3.73 -15.04 -21.75
N LEU A 114 4.38 -16.21 -21.77
CA LEU A 114 4.94 -16.84 -20.58
C LEU A 114 6.11 -16.02 -20.00
N ASP A 115 6.99 -15.52 -20.85
CA ASP A 115 8.11 -14.66 -20.41
C ASP A 115 7.58 -13.31 -19.87
N GLN A 116 6.54 -12.76 -20.50
CA GLN A 116 5.86 -11.56 -20.03
C GLN A 116 5.21 -11.77 -18.64
N ALA A 117 4.56 -12.93 -18.43
CA ALA A 117 3.97 -13.29 -17.14
C ALA A 117 5.04 -13.42 -16.03
N ARG A 118 6.22 -13.94 -16.34
CA ARG A 118 7.36 -14.00 -15.40
C ARG A 118 7.86 -12.62 -15.01
N GLN A 119 7.94 -11.70 -15.98
CA GLN A 119 8.32 -10.30 -15.69
C GLN A 119 7.25 -9.59 -14.84
N GLN A 120 5.96 -9.87 -15.08
CA GLN A 120 4.86 -9.33 -14.26
C GLN A 120 4.93 -9.83 -12.82
N VAL A 121 5.29 -11.09 -12.60
CA VAL A 121 5.53 -11.63 -11.24
C VAL A 121 6.71 -10.89 -10.59
N GLY A 122 7.85 -10.77 -11.25
CA GLY A 122 8.99 -10.02 -10.72
C GLY A 122 8.67 -8.56 -10.41
N GLN A 123 7.83 -7.92 -11.23
CA GLN A 123 7.31 -6.58 -10.95
C GLN A 123 6.45 -6.55 -9.67
N SER A 124 5.58 -7.56 -9.49
CA SER A 124 4.70 -7.63 -8.32
C SER A 124 5.48 -7.85 -7.01
N ASP A 125 6.66 -8.48 -7.05
CA ASP A 125 7.57 -8.58 -5.92
C ASP A 125 8.04 -7.19 -5.47
N TYR A 126 8.42 -6.33 -6.42
CA TYR A 126 8.81 -4.95 -6.11
C TYR A 126 7.64 -4.10 -5.59
N ILE A 127 6.43 -4.30 -6.11
CA ILE A 127 5.21 -3.62 -5.62
C ILE A 127 4.93 -4.02 -4.17
N LEU A 128 5.02 -5.30 -3.84
CA LEU A 128 4.84 -5.78 -2.47
C LEU A 128 5.90 -5.21 -1.52
N ALA A 129 7.18 -5.24 -1.93
CA ALA A 129 8.28 -4.67 -1.14
C ALA A 129 8.11 -3.16 -0.92
N SER A 130 7.67 -2.42 -1.93
CA SER A 130 7.33 -0.99 -1.80
C SER A 130 6.20 -0.76 -0.80
N SER A 131 5.16 -1.61 -0.84
CA SER A 131 4.02 -1.51 0.09
C SER A 131 4.41 -1.84 1.54
N GLN A 132 5.38 -2.74 1.75
CA GLN A 132 5.94 -3.02 3.07
C GLN A 132 6.71 -1.82 3.62
N GLN A 133 7.57 -1.19 2.80
CA GLN A 133 8.27 0.05 3.21
C GLN A 133 7.30 1.20 3.51
N ASP A 134 6.25 1.34 2.70
CA ASP A 134 5.20 2.34 2.94
C ASP A 134 4.49 2.11 4.28
N LEU A 135 4.18 0.85 4.63
CA LEU A 135 3.60 0.51 5.93
C LEU A 135 4.52 0.95 7.08
N ILE A 136 5.83 0.69 7.00
CA ILE A 136 6.81 1.11 8.02
C ILE A 136 6.70 2.62 8.25
N VAL A 137 6.77 3.40 7.17
CA VAL A 137 6.70 4.88 7.26
C VAL A 137 5.37 5.34 7.84
N ARG A 138 4.23 4.79 7.38
CA ARG A 138 2.89 5.15 7.85
C ARG A 138 2.69 4.84 9.32
N VAL A 139 3.14 3.67 9.77
CA VAL A 139 3.01 3.26 11.18
C VAL A 139 3.84 4.17 12.08
N ILE A 140 5.12 4.38 11.74
CA ILE A 140 6.00 5.23 12.55
C ILE A 140 5.50 6.67 12.57
N GLN A 141 5.08 7.20 11.42
CA GLN A 141 4.52 8.55 11.35
C GLN A 141 3.27 8.67 12.23
N ALA A 142 2.31 7.73 12.12
CA ALA A 142 1.09 7.77 12.92
C ALA A 142 1.38 7.61 14.42
N TYR A 143 2.35 6.77 14.80
CA TYR A 143 2.79 6.61 16.19
C TYR A 143 3.39 7.91 16.75
N LEU A 144 4.32 8.52 16.01
CA LEU A 144 4.97 9.77 16.40
C LEU A 144 3.97 10.95 16.43
N ASP A 145 3.01 10.99 15.51
CA ASP A 145 1.93 11.98 15.49
C ASP A 145 1.09 11.91 16.77
N VAL A 146 0.76 10.70 17.25
CA VAL A 146 0.04 10.54 18.54
C VAL A 146 0.90 11.00 19.72
N LEU A 147 2.19 10.66 19.73
CA LEU A 147 3.09 11.11 20.80
C LEU A 147 3.22 12.63 20.83
N LEU A 148 3.33 13.28 19.67
CA LEU A 148 3.40 14.73 19.56
C LEU A 148 2.11 15.40 20.03
N ALA A 149 0.95 14.85 19.67
CA ALA A 149 -0.35 15.35 20.09
C ALA A 149 -0.53 15.22 21.63
N ARG A 150 -0.12 14.08 22.22
CA ARG A 150 -0.09 13.92 23.69
C ARG A 150 0.82 14.93 24.37
N PHE A 151 2.02 15.11 23.85
CA PHE A 151 2.96 16.11 24.36
C PHE A 151 2.39 17.53 24.28
N ASN A 152 1.67 17.86 23.19
CA ASN A 152 1.01 19.14 23.04
C ASN A 152 -0.08 19.37 24.10
N ILE A 153 -0.85 18.33 24.45
CA ILE A 153 -1.85 18.41 25.53
C ILE A 153 -1.17 18.64 26.87
N GLU A 154 -0.14 17.85 27.21
CA GLU A 154 0.62 17.99 28.46
C GLU A 154 1.22 19.40 28.61
N LEU A 155 1.79 19.95 27.52
CA LEU A 155 2.26 21.35 27.50
C LEU A 155 1.13 22.35 27.73
N THR A 156 -0.01 22.16 27.05
CA THR A 156 -1.16 23.05 27.13
C THR A 156 -1.79 23.02 28.53
N GLU A 157 -1.90 21.84 29.15
CA GLU A 157 -2.36 21.70 30.54
C GLU A 157 -1.41 22.39 31.52
N SER A 158 -0.09 22.19 31.33
CA SER A 158 0.93 22.86 32.14
C SER A 158 0.86 24.41 32.00
N GLN A 159 0.65 24.87 30.76
CA GLN A 159 0.47 26.31 30.48
C GLN A 159 -0.82 26.84 31.09
N LYS A 160 -1.95 26.10 31.00
CA LYS A 160 -3.23 26.44 31.59
C LYS A 160 -3.12 26.57 33.11
N ALA A 161 -2.44 25.64 33.78
CA ALA A 161 -2.20 25.70 35.22
C ALA A 161 -1.44 26.96 35.60
N ALA A 162 -0.36 27.26 34.90
CA ALA A 162 0.47 28.46 35.16
C ALA A 162 -0.29 29.77 34.91
N VAL A 163 -1.06 29.87 33.84
CA VAL A 163 -1.88 31.08 33.54
C VAL A 163 -3.05 31.20 34.51
N SER A 164 -3.63 30.11 34.99
CA SER A 164 -4.67 30.11 36.02
C SER A 164 -4.14 30.70 37.34
N GLU A 165 -2.90 30.31 37.74
CA GLU A 165 -2.23 30.85 38.91
C GLU A 165 -1.97 32.37 38.76
N ASN A 166 -1.44 32.80 37.61
CA ASN A 166 -1.25 34.20 37.26
C ASN A 166 -2.55 35.02 37.31
N LEU A 167 -3.65 34.46 36.75
CA LEU A 167 -4.97 35.10 36.83
C LEU A 167 -5.45 35.28 38.28
N ALA A 168 -5.30 34.23 39.09
CA ALA A 168 -5.65 34.31 40.51
C ALA A 168 -4.78 35.34 41.27
N GLN A 169 -3.52 35.46 40.94
CA GLN A 169 -2.64 36.48 41.48
C GLN A 169 -3.04 37.89 41.02
N ALA A 170 -3.31 38.09 39.73
CA ALA A 170 -3.76 39.40 39.21
C ALA A 170 -5.05 39.87 39.86
N LYS A 171 -6.02 38.98 40.08
CA LYS A 171 -7.28 39.27 40.80
C LYS A 171 -7.01 39.71 42.24
N ARG A 172 -6.17 38.98 42.99
CA ARG A 172 -5.82 39.35 44.37
C ARG A 172 -5.07 40.69 44.43
N ASN A 173 -4.14 40.92 43.51
CA ASN A 173 -3.39 42.21 43.45
C ASN A 173 -4.31 43.40 43.11
N PHE A 174 -5.33 43.19 42.26
CA PHE A 174 -6.34 44.22 41.98
C PHE A 174 -7.22 44.49 43.20
N GLU A 175 -7.67 43.49 43.95
CA GLU A 175 -8.47 43.63 45.17
C GLU A 175 -7.74 44.44 46.25
N VAL A 176 -6.41 44.29 46.38
CA VAL A 176 -5.60 45.05 47.34
C VAL A 176 -5.04 46.38 46.75
N GLY A 177 -5.41 46.71 45.48
CA GLY A 177 -5.04 47.95 44.83
C GLY A 177 -3.60 48.06 44.31
N THR A 178 -2.87 46.95 44.17
CA THR A 178 -1.50 46.87 43.67
C THR A 178 -1.40 46.54 42.17
N ALA A 179 -2.51 46.20 41.50
CA ALA A 179 -2.59 45.97 40.05
C ALA A 179 -3.80 46.69 39.45
N THR A 180 -3.80 46.83 38.11
CA THR A 180 -4.88 47.48 37.38
C THR A 180 -5.96 46.44 36.95
N ILE A 181 -7.18 46.92 36.64
CA ILE A 181 -8.21 46.10 36.06
C ILE A 181 -7.78 45.52 34.68
N THR A 182 -6.94 46.26 33.94
CA THR A 182 -6.36 45.84 32.67
C THR A 182 -5.51 44.58 32.83
N ASP A 183 -4.67 44.51 33.87
CA ASP A 183 -3.85 43.31 34.15
C ASP A 183 -4.73 42.06 34.40
N THR A 184 -5.87 42.25 35.08
CA THR A 184 -6.82 41.15 35.32
C THR A 184 -7.52 40.70 34.03
N ASN A 185 -7.91 41.67 33.18
CA ASN A 185 -8.56 41.36 31.89
C ASN A 185 -7.60 40.69 30.91
N ASP A 186 -6.33 41.14 30.89
CA ASP A 186 -5.28 40.49 30.05
C ASP A 186 -5.01 39.06 30.50
N ALA A 187 -4.91 38.80 31.79
CA ALA A 187 -4.75 37.45 32.33
C ALA A 187 -5.97 36.56 32.05
N GLN A 188 -7.21 37.13 32.14
CA GLN A 188 -8.41 36.39 31.79
C GLN A 188 -8.45 36.03 30.28
N ALA A 189 -8.12 37.00 29.42
CA ALA A 189 -8.07 36.77 27.97
C ALA A 189 -7.06 35.65 27.59
N LYS A 190 -5.90 35.63 28.24
CA LYS A 190 -4.90 34.55 28.06
C LYS A 190 -5.42 33.19 28.55
N TYR A 191 -6.09 33.17 29.70
CA TYR A 191 -6.69 31.94 30.23
C TYR A 191 -7.73 31.36 29.25
N ASP A 192 -8.65 32.21 28.77
CA ASP A 192 -9.71 31.80 27.84
C ASP A 192 -9.11 31.30 26.50
N GLN A 193 -8.03 31.94 26.02
CA GLN A 193 -7.30 31.52 24.84
C GLN A 193 -6.69 30.10 25.00
N ILE A 194 -6.12 29.79 26.18
CA ILE A 194 -5.50 28.49 26.43
C ILE A 194 -6.55 27.40 26.59
N VAL A 195 -7.71 27.72 27.20
CA VAL A 195 -8.85 26.78 27.24
C VAL A 195 -9.31 26.40 25.81
N ALA A 196 -9.37 27.36 24.90
CA ALA A 196 -9.69 27.08 23.51
C ALA A 196 -8.59 26.23 22.82
N GLN A 197 -7.31 26.47 23.12
CA GLN A 197 -6.19 25.66 22.61
C GLN A 197 -6.23 24.22 23.15
N GLU A 198 -6.57 24.02 24.44
CA GLU A 198 -6.71 22.70 25.05
C GLU A 198 -7.79 21.87 24.34
N ILE A 199 -8.98 22.47 24.07
CA ILE A 199 -10.05 21.81 23.32
C ILE A 199 -9.56 21.39 21.92
N SER A 200 -8.83 22.28 21.25
CA SER A 200 -8.26 22.00 19.93
C SER A 200 -7.21 20.88 19.97
N ALA A 201 -6.34 20.88 20.97
CA ALA A 201 -5.30 19.86 21.16
C ALA A 201 -5.92 18.49 21.48
N GLN A 202 -6.99 18.45 22.30
CA GLN A 202 -7.73 17.21 22.57
C GLN A 202 -8.35 16.62 21.30
N ASN A 203 -8.98 17.45 20.47
CA ASN A 203 -9.54 17.02 19.18
C ASN A 203 -8.44 16.50 18.24
N ASP A 204 -7.27 17.17 18.19
CA ASP A 204 -6.15 16.68 17.38
C ASP A 204 -5.67 15.31 17.86
N LEU A 205 -5.52 15.08 19.16
CA LEU A 205 -5.17 13.77 19.70
C LEU A 205 -6.18 12.70 19.30
N ASP A 206 -7.48 12.98 19.42
CA ASP A 206 -8.53 12.03 19.05
C ASP A 206 -8.45 11.67 17.56
N ASN A 207 -8.17 12.64 16.69
CA ASN A 207 -7.96 12.43 15.27
C ASN A 207 -6.70 11.57 14.98
N LYS A 208 -5.58 11.83 15.68
CA LYS A 208 -4.34 11.05 15.53
C LYS A 208 -4.51 9.61 16.02
N LEU A 209 -5.23 9.42 17.15
CA LEU A 209 -5.58 8.08 17.63
C LEU A 209 -6.49 7.33 16.65
N ALA A 210 -7.46 8.02 16.04
CA ALA A 210 -8.31 7.44 15.01
C ALA A 210 -7.52 7.05 13.75
N ALA A 211 -6.54 7.86 13.33
CA ALA A 211 -5.65 7.54 12.21
C ALA A 211 -4.79 6.31 12.50
N LEU A 212 -4.19 6.22 13.70
CA LEU A 212 -3.42 5.04 14.11
C LEU A 212 -4.30 3.79 14.19
N ARG A 213 -5.52 3.93 14.74
CA ARG A 213 -6.51 2.84 14.81
C ARG A 213 -6.88 2.32 13.41
N ALA A 214 -6.97 3.18 12.40
CA ALA A 214 -7.26 2.76 11.03
C ALA A 214 -6.18 1.86 10.44
N ILE A 215 -4.92 2.01 10.88
CA ILE A 215 -3.79 1.18 10.44
C ILE A 215 -3.75 -0.15 11.21
N ILE A 216 -3.88 -0.10 12.56
CA ILE A 216 -3.71 -1.29 13.41
C ILE A 216 -5.01 -2.10 13.64
N GLY A 217 -6.16 -1.60 13.17
CA GLY A 217 -7.46 -2.28 13.26
C GLY A 217 -8.10 -2.31 14.65
N ARG A 218 -7.44 -1.78 15.69
CA ARG A 218 -7.93 -1.71 17.07
C ARG A 218 -7.60 -0.37 17.72
N ALA A 219 -8.26 -0.05 18.81
CA ALA A 219 -7.85 1.11 19.60
C ALA A 219 -6.47 0.83 20.24
N PRO A 220 -5.48 1.74 20.05
CA PRO A 220 -4.22 1.64 20.77
C PRO A 220 -4.47 1.82 22.27
N LYS A 221 -3.72 1.10 23.08
CA LYS A 221 -3.67 1.33 24.52
C LYS A 221 -2.76 2.52 24.80
N ASP A 222 -2.25 2.60 26.02
CA ASP A 222 -1.28 3.62 26.32
C ASP A 222 0.02 3.39 25.53
N LEU A 223 0.48 4.42 24.77
CA LEU A 223 1.69 4.33 23.95
C LEU A 223 2.90 4.75 24.77
N LYS A 224 3.99 4.02 24.63
CA LYS A 224 5.24 4.36 25.27
C LYS A 224 5.79 5.66 24.68
N GLY A 225 5.99 6.66 25.55
CA GLY A 225 6.50 7.96 25.16
C GLY A 225 8.02 7.96 24.96
N PHE A 226 8.54 9.08 24.47
CA PHE A 226 9.97 9.30 24.31
C PHE A 226 10.63 9.49 25.68
N THR A 227 11.49 8.57 26.10
CA THR A 227 12.21 8.62 27.38
C THR A 227 13.71 8.81 27.22
N GLY A 228 14.24 8.62 26.01
CA GLY A 228 15.67 8.68 25.71
C GLY A 228 16.16 10.07 25.30
N LYS A 229 17.47 10.30 25.42
CA LYS A 229 18.16 11.45 24.81
C LYS A 229 18.54 11.05 23.38
N PHE A 230 17.59 11.20 22.44
CA PHE A 230 17.86 11.01 21.04
C PHE A 230 18.86 12.08 20.55
N GLN A 231 19.95 11.64 19.95
CA GLN A 231 20.93 12.56 19.35
C GLN A 231 20.88 12.43 17.83
N PRO A 232 20.32 13.41 17.12
CA PRO A 232 20.30 13.42 15.68
C PRO A 232 21.71 13.35 15.09
N GLN A 233 21.94 12.38 14.21
CA GLN A 233 23.23 12.18 13.55
C GLN A 233 23.08 12.44 12.05
N LEU A 234 24.19 12.91 11.45
CA LEU A 234 24.26 13.07 10.00
C LEU A 234 24.18 11.69 9.32
N PRO A 235 23.56 11.60 8.14
CA PRO A 235 23.50 10.35 7.42
C PRO A 235 24.88 9.88 6.96
N VAL A 236 25.09 8.56 6.92
CA VAL A 236 26.36 7.96 6.44
C VAL A 236 26.08 7.23 5.13
N PRO A 237 26.71 7.65 4.03
CA PRO A 237 27.69 8.73 3.84
C PRO A 237 27.09 10.14 3.99
N SER A 238 27.95 11.12 4.38
CA SER A 238 27.53 12.52 4.61
C SER A 238 27.41 13.35 3.33
N THR A 239 27.68 12.78 2.15
CA THR A 239 27.57 13.41 0.85
C THR A 239 26.29 12.94 0.13
N LEU A 240 25.71 13.78 -0.73
CA LEU A 240 24.47 13.49 -1.42
C LEU A 240 24.59 12.43 -2.54
N ASP A 241 25.70 12.49 -3.31
CA ASP A 241 25.83 11.71 -4.54
C ASP A 241 25.61 10.20 -4.38
N PRO A 242 26.17 9.52 -3.36
CA PRO A 242 25.92 8.10 -3.16
C PRO A 242 24.46 7.74 -2.88
N TRP A 243 23.72 8.66 -2.27
CA TRP A 243 22.29 8.47 -2.00
C TRP A 243 21.47 8.58 -3.29
N VAL A 244 21.80 9.55 -4.15
CA VAL A 244 21.16 9.72 -5.46
C VAL A 244 21.44 8.51 -6.35
N GLU A 245 22.69 8.04 -6.41
CA GLU A 245 23.07 6.85 -7.21
C GLU A 245 22.29 5.61 -6.76
N LYS A 246 22.22 5.37 -5.45
CA LYS A 246 21.42 4.26 -4.91
C LYS A 246 19.91 4.44 -5.19
N ALA A 247 19.38 5.64 -5.06
CA ALA A 247 17.98 5.89 -5.34
C ALA A 247 17.62 5.58 -6.80
N ILE A 248 18.48 5.93 -7.75
CA ILE A 248 18.26 5.63 -9.17
C ILE A 248 18.36 4.12 -9.47
N SER A 249 19.19 3.37 -8.74
CA SER A 249 19.42 1.95 -8.99
C SER A 249 18.55 1.01 -8.15
N GLU A 250 18.24 1.37 -6.91
CA GLU A 250 17.64 0.45 -5.93
C GLU A 250 16.20 0.81 -5.50
N ASN A 251 15.73 2.04 -5.79
CA ASN A 251 14.38 2.46 -5.44
C ASN A 251 13.33 1.55 -6.11
N TYR A 252 12.38 1.05 -5.33
CA TYR A 252 11.37 0.11 -5.83
C TYR A 252 10.47 0.72 -6.91
N GLN A 253 10.17 2.02 -6.89
CA GLN A 253 9.38 2.66 -7.95
C GLN A 253 10.14 2.69 -9.28
N VAL A 254 11.46 2.87 -9.24
CA VAL A 254 12.33 2.77 -10.43
C VAL A 254 12.37 1.33 -10.95
N ARG A 255 12.49 0.33 -10.07
CA ARG A 255 12.48 -1.09 -10.45
C ARG A 255 11.13 -1.52 -11.04
N ILE A 256 10.02 -1.04 -10.49
CA ILE A 256 8.67 -1.25 -11.03
C ILE A 256 8.57 -0.65 -12.44
N ALA A 257 9.03 0.58 -12.64
CA ALA A 257 9.00 1.24 -13.95
C ALA A 257 9.93 0.54 -14.97
N GLN A 258 11.10 0.03 -14.53
CA GLN A 258 11.99 -0.77 -15.39
C GLN A 258 11.31 -2.06 -15.82
N ALA A 259 10.69 -2.80 -14.88
CA ALA A 259 9.95 -4.02 -15.20
C ALA A 259 8.78 -3.73 -16.17
N ASN A 260 8.09 -2.59 -16.03
CA ASN A 260 7.06 -2.16 -16.98
C ASN A 260 7.63 -1.96 -18.39
N LEU A 261 8.82 -1.37 -18.53
CA LEU A 261 9.49 -1.22 -19.82
C LEU A 261 9.84 -2.58 -20.44
N ASP A 262 10.33 -3.52 -19.62
CA ASP A 262 10.68 -4.88 -20.08
C ASP A 262 9.44 -5.64 -20.53
N ILE A 263 8.32 -5.54 -19.79
CA ILE A 263 7.02 -6.09 -20.17
C ILE A 263 6.52 -5.46 -21.49
N ALA A 264 6.63 -4.14 -21.65
CA ALA A 264 6.24 -3.45 -22.87
C ALA A 264 7.12 -3.86 -24.07
N SER A 265 8.39 -4.15 -23.84
CA SER A 265 9.32 -4.65 -24.87
C SER A 265 8.89 -6.03 -25.35
N LEU A 266 8.58 -6.93 -24.43
CA LEU A 266 8.05 -8.27 -24.75
C LEU A 266 6.68 -8.18 -25.47
N GLU A 267 5.86 -7.15 -25.14
CA GLU A 267 4.60 -6.93 -25.85
C GLU A 267 4.82 -6.58 -27.32
N VAL A 268 5.83 -5.77 -27.65
CA VAL A 268 6.21 -5.50 -29.04
C VAL A 268 6.55 -6.79 -29.77
N ASP A 269 7.35 -7.66 -29.12
CA ASP A 269 7.76 -8.93 -29.73
C ASP A 269 6.56 -9.90 -29.86
N ARG A 270 5.64 -9.91 -28.88
CA ARG A 270 4.41 -10.68 -28.95
C ARG A 270 3.52 -10.26 -30.12
N GLN A 271 3.39 -8.94 -30.34
CA GLN A 271 2.60 -8.44 -31.48
C GLN A 271 3.29 -8.70 -32.83
N ARG A 272 4.64 -8.61 -32.88
CA ARG A 272 5.41 -9.02 -34.08
C ARG A 272 5.25 -10.50 -34.40
N ALA A 273 5.21 -11.35 -33.37
CA ALA A 273 4.97 -12.78 -33.52
C ALA A 273 3.61 -13.11 -34.14
N GLY A 274 2.68 -12.16 -34.19
CA GLY A 274 1.43 -12.26 -34.95
C GLY A 274 1.60 -12.40 -36.45
N HIS A 275 2.77 -12.08 -37.01
CA HIS A 275 3.12 -12.32 -38.43
C HIS A 275 3.67 -13.74 -38.67
N TYR A 276 4.02 -14.50 -37.62
CA TYR A 276 4.64 -15.82 -37.76
C TYR A 276 3.60 -16.88 -37.93
N PRO A 277 3.96 -17.99 -38.63
CA PRO A 277 3.08 -19.17 -38.72
C PRO A 277 2.86 -19.78 -37.34
N THR A 278 1.74 -20.46 -37.16
CA THR A 278 1.47 -21.30 -35.99
C THR A 278 1.26 -22.73 -36.41
N VAL A 279 1.73 -23.69 -35.60
CA VAL A 279 1.58 -25.14 -35.83
C VAL A 279 1.00 -25.75 -34.56
N ASP A 280 -0.11 -26.44 -34.73
CA ASP A 280 -0.79 -27.15 -33.65
C ASP A 280 -0.97 -28.64 -34.04
N LEU A 281 -0.76 -29.51 -33.06
CA LEU A 281 -1.23 -30.89 -33.12
C LEU A 281 -2.69 -30.92 -32.65
N VAL A 282 -3.60 -31.39 -33.51
CA VAL A 282 -5.02 -31.48 -33.19
C VAL A 282 -5.48 -32.94 -33.27
N ALA A 283 -6.31 -33.33 -32.30
CA ALA A 283 -6.99 -34.62 -32.33
C ALA A 283 -8.45 -34.39 -31.94
N SER A 284 -9.35 -35.07 -32.62
CA SER A 284 -10.76 -35.03 -32.27
C SER A 284 -11.41 -36.41 -32.46
N PHE A 285 -12.33 -36.71 -31.58
CA PHE A 285 -13.25 -37.85 -31.71
C PHE A 285 -14.67 -37.32 -31.61
N ASN A 286 -15.43 -37.57 -32.69
CA ASN A 286 -16.84 -37.16 -32.75
C ASN A 286 -17.70 -38.40 -32.87
N GLN A 287 -18.75 -38.51 -32.09
CA GLN A 287 -19.83 -39.47 -32.29
C GLN A 287 -21.14 -38.69 -32.36
N GLY A 288 -21.82 -38.88 -33.52
CA GLY A 288 -23.08 -38.22 -33.79
C GLY A 288 -24.17 -39.24 -34.12
N TYR A 289 -25.42 -38.89 -33.77
CA TYR A 289 -26.63 -39.55 -34.15
C TYR A 289 -27.57 -38.56 -34.84
N ALA A 290 -28.11 -38.93 -35.97
CA ALA A 290 -29.17 -38.20 -36.65
C ALA A 290 -30.38 -39.11 -36.81
N GLY A 291 -31.55 -38.72 -36.33
CA GLY A 291 -32.77 -39.55 -36.31
C GLY A 291 -33.33 -39.86 -37.69
N ALA A 292 -33.15 -38.97 -38.66
CA ALA A 292 -33.38 -39.21 -40.08
C ALA A 292 -32.54 -38.19 -40.86
N ALA A 293 -31.94 -38.54 -41.96
CA ALA A 293 -31.31 -37.63 -42.90
C ALA A 293 -31.69 -38.06 -44.32
N ALA A 294 -32.26 -37.18 -45.11
CA ALA A 294 -32.42 -37.44 -46.54
C ALA A 294 -31.02 -37.57 -47.17
N SER A 295 -30.72 -38.75 -47.65
CA SER A 295 -29.52 -39.01 -48.44
C SER A 295 -29.71 -38.37 -49.82
N THR A 296 -28.83 -37.47 -50.21
CA THR A 296 -28.76 -36.93 -51.57
C THR A 296 -28.60 -38.11 -52.55
N GLY A 297 -29.71 -38.55 -53.20
CA GLY A 297 -29.69 -39.55 -54.28
C GLY A 297 -30.56 -40.73 -54.08
N THR A 298 -31.12 -41.02 -52.93
CA THR A 298 -32.13 -42.08 -52.73
C THR A 298 -33.24 -41.56 -51.81
N ASN A 299 -34.49 -41.75 -52.18
CA ASN A 299 -35.69 -41.29 -51.45
C ASN A 299 -35.91 -41.94 -50.07
N ALA A 300 -34.87 -42.38 -49.38
CA ALA A 300 -34.99 -43.01 -48.08
C ALA A 300 -34.28 -42.26 -47.02
N ALA A 301 -35.01 -41.74 -46.02
CA ALA A 301 -34.47 -41.19 -44.82
C ALA A 301 -34.04 -42.31 -43.86
N PHE A 302 -32.80 -42.37 -43.48
CA PHE A 302 -32.32 -43.42 -42.56
C PHE A 302 -31.72 -42.73 -41.35
N ALA A 303 -32.05 -43.20 -40.17
CA ALA A 303 -31.32 -42.86 -38.97
C ALA A 303 -29.84 -43.27 -39.10
N SER A 304 -28.91 -42.42 -38.80
CA SER A 304 -27.48 -42.71 -38.97
C SER A 304 -26.70 -42.44 -37.69
N GLU A 305 -25.79 -43.33 -37.37
CA GLU A 305 -24.72 -43.11 -36.40
C GLU A 305 -23.42 -42.88 -37.14
N SER A 306 -22.71 -41.84 -36.77
CA SER A 306 -21.38 -41.53 -37.30
C SER A 306 -20.34 -41.51 -36.20
N ARG A 307 -19.19 -42.12 -36.46
CA ARG A 307 -18.00 -42.03 -35.58
C ARG A 307 -16.82 -41.57 -36.42
N LEU A 308 -16.21 -40.49 -36.00
CA LEU A 308 -15.07 -39.91 -36.72
C LEU A 308 -13.95 -39.59 -35.73
N GLY A 309 -12.81 -40.25 -35.92
CA GLY A 309 -11.56 -39.90 -35.23
C GLY A 309 -10.60 -39.19 -36.19
N VAL A 310 -10.06 -38.06 -35.80
CA VAL A 310 -9.09 -37.31 -36.59
C VAL A 310 -7.89 -36.98 -35.71
N ILE A 311 -6.69 -37.17 -36.25
CA ILE A 311 -5.44 -36.64 -35.70
C ILE A 311 -4.66 -36.00 -36.83
N GLY A 312 -4.10 -34.80 -36.60
CA GLY A 312 -3.39 -34.08 -37.65
C GLY A 312 -2.60 -32.88 -37.15
N LEU A 313 -1.82 -32.33 -38.03
CA LEU A 313 -1.11 -31.06 -37.82
C LEU A 313 -1.89 -29.97 -38.55
N GLN A 314 -2.15 -28.88 -37.82
CA GLN A 314 -2.77 -27.67 -38.35
C GLN A 314 -1.72 -26.58 -38.44
N LEU A 315 -1.39 -26.15 -39.67
CA LEU A 315 -0.55 -24.97 -39.96
C LEU A 315 -1.46 -23.80 -40.29
N ASN A 316 -1.28 -22.68 -39.60
CA ASN A 316 -1.94 -21.42 -39.94
C ASN A 316 -0.88 -20.34 -40.20
N VAL A 317 -0.90 -19.76 -41.41
CA VAL A 317 0.02 -18.70 -41.86
C VAL A 317 -0.79 -17.44 -42.19
N PRO A 318 -0.69 -16.38 -41.38
CA PRO A 318 -1.41 -15.14 -41.66
C PRO A 318 -0.72 -14.36 -42.78
N ILE A 319 -1.21 -14.45 -44.00
CA ILE A 319 -0.64 -13.78 -45.17
C ILE A 319 -1.03 -12.29 -45.20
N TYR A 320 -2.30 -12.00 -44.99
CA TYR A 320 -2.82 -10.63 -45.00
C TYR A 320 -4.03 -10.50 -44.07
N GLN A 321 -3.99 -9.54 -43.15
CA GLN A 321 -5.06 -9.25 -42.18
C GLN A 321 -5.49 -7.79 -42.20
N GLY A 322 -5.58 -7.17 -43.38
CA GLY A 322 -6.04 -5.78 -43.53
C GLY A 322 -5.16 -4.76 -42.77
N GLY A 323 -3.88 -5.07 -42.51
CA GLY A 323 -2.98 -4.18 -41.76
C GLY A 323 -3.13 -4.20 -40.23
N ALA A 324 -4.02 -5.05 -39.68
CA ALA A 324 -4.31 -5.09 -38.24
C ALA A 324 -3.08 -5.44 -37.38
N ILE A 325 -2.28 -6.44 -37.78
CA ILE A 325 -1.06 -6.82 -37.04
C ILE A 325 -0.06 -5.67 -37.02
N SER A 326 0.22 -5.08 -38.19
CA SER A 326 1.15 -3.95 -38.31
C SER A 326 0.69 -2.73 -37.46
N SER A 327 -0.61 -2.50 -37.37
CA SER A 327 -1.17 -1.46 -36.49
C SER A 327 -0.95 -1.76 -35.02
N ARG A 328 -1.18 -3.01 -34.58
CA ARG A 328 -0.92 -3.46 -33.20
C ARG A 328 0.57 -3.35 -32.83
N VAL A 329 1.47 -3.68 -33.77
CA VAL A 329 2.92 -3.51 -33.56
C VAL A 329 3.26 -2.04 -33.35
N ARG A 330 2.74 -1.13 -34.20
CA ARG A 330 2.97 0.32 -34.01
C ARG A 330 2.41 0.83 -32.68
N GLN A 331 1.24 0.35 -32.26
CA GLN A 331 0.65 0.67 -30.96
C GLN A 331 1.54 0.16 -29.81
N ALA A 332 2.04 -1.06 -29.88
CA ALA A 332 2.94 -1.64 -28.88
C ALA A 332 4.26 -0.85 -28.79
N VAL A 333 4.84 -0.42 -29.94
CA VAL A 333 6.05 0.41 -29.97
C VAL A 333 5.79 1.78 -29.32
N ALA A 334 4.64 2.39 -29.56
CA ALA A 334 4.28 3.66 -28.91
C ALA A 334 4.11 3.48 -27.37
N ASN A 335 3.51 2.36 -26.94
CA ASN A 335 3.40 2.01 -25.50
C ASN A 335 4.76 1.71 -24.87
N GLN A 336 5.70 1.09 -25.59
CA GLN A 336 7.08 0.88 -25.13
C GLN A 336 7.80 2.22 -24.95
N GLU A 337 7.63 3.15 -25.89
CA GLU A 337 8.22 4.49 -25.73
C GLU A 337 7.62 5.24 -24.54
N LYS A 338 6.29 5.15 -24.35
CA LYS A 338 5.64 5.65 -23.12
C LYS A 338 6.28 5.08 -21.86
N ALA A 339 6.44 3.75 -21.78
CA ALA A 339 7.05 3.09 -20.62
C ALA A 339 8.51 3.55 -20.40
N ARG A 340 9.26 3.87 -21.47
CA ARG A 340 10.60 4.46 -21.36
C ARG A 340 10.58 5.83 -20.71
N GLN A 341 9.62 6.68 -21.08
CA GLN A 341 9.46 8.01 -20.49
C GLN A 341 8.94 7.92 -19.04
N ASP A 342 8.09 6.95 -18.74
CA ASP A 342 7.63 6.67 -17.36
C ASP A 342 8.82 6.24 -16.47
N LEU A 343 9.74 5.42 -16.98
CA LEU A 343 10.98 5.05 -16.28
C LEU A 343 11.87 6.27 -16.00
N GLU A 344 12.04 7.15 -16.99
CA GLU A 344 12.81 8.38 -16.81
C GLU A 344 12.17 9.29 -15.75
N THR A 345 10.84 9.38 -15.76
CA THR A 345 10.07 10.11 -14.73
C THR A 345 10.29 9.50 -13.34
N ALA A 346 10.24 8.16 -13.23
CA ALA A 346 10.50 7.48 -11.96
C ALA A 346 11.92 7.72 -11.44
N ARG A 347 12.94 7.70 -12.31
CA ARG A 347 14.33 8.02 -11.96
C ARG A 347 14.49 9.44 -11.42
N ARG A 348 13.90 10.43 -12.11
CA ARG A 348 13.93 11.82 -11.66
C ARG A 348 13.19 12.02 -10.35
N SER A 349 12.07 11.35 -10.16
CA SER A 349 11.30 11.40 -8.91
C SER A 349 12.09 10.78 -7.75
N ALA A 350 12.76 9.64 -7.96
CA ALA A 350 13.62 9.00 -6.97
C ALA A 350 14.82 9.89 -6.61
N GLN A 351 15.46 10.51 -7.60
CA GLN A 351 16.53 11.47 -7.39
C GLN A 351 16.06 12.67 -6.53
N LEU A 352 14.93 13.27 -6.89
CA LEU A 352 14.36 14.39 -6.15
C LEU A 352 14.02 13.98 -4.71
N LEU A 353 13.41 12.80 -4.52
CA LEU A 353 13.05 12.28 -3.20
C LEU A 353 14.30 12.06 -2.34
N ALA A 354 15.36 11.47 -2.89
CA ALA A 354 16.63 11.30 -2.19
C ALA A 354 17.25 12.64 -1.81
N GLN A 355 17.25 13.63 -2.72
CA GLN A 355 17.81 14.95 -2.49
C GLN A 355 17.03 15.72 -1.41
N THR A 356 15.69 15.71 -1.48
CA THR A 356 14.84 16.41 -0.50
C THR A 356 14.92 15.75 0.88
N SER A 357 14.94 14.40 0.92
CA SER A 357 15.06 13.65 2.17
C SER A 357 16.43 13.83 2.82
N PHE A 358 17.52 13.76 2.04
CA PHE A 358 18.88 14.02 2.52
C PHE A 358 19.01 15.44 3.09
N SER A 359 18.50 16.44 2.37
CA SER A 359 18.46 17.81 2.84
C SER A 359 17.61 17.95 4.12
N GLY A 360 16.48 17.22 4.19
CA GLY A 360 15.62 17.16 5.37
C GLY A 360 16.32 16.59 6.60
N VAL A 361 17.11 15.52 6.44
CA VAL A 361 17.93 14.96 7.54
C VAL A 361 19.04 15.93 7.96
N THR A 362 19.78 16.45 7.01
CA THR A 362 20.92 17.36 7.28
C THR A 362 20.47 18.65 7.98
N ASN A 363 19.41 19.26 7.45
CA ASN A 363 18.81 20.45 8.05
C ASN A 363 18.14 20.14 9.39
N GLY A 364 17.55 18.94 9.54
CA GLY A 364 16.92 18.47 10.77
C GLY A 364 17.90 18.43 11.93
N VAL A 365 19.13 17.93 11.72
CA VAL A 365 20.19 17.95 12.74
C VAL A 365 20.50 19.38 13.21
N ALA A 366 20.65 20.30 12.26
CA ALA A 366 20.93 21.71 12.58
C ALA A 366 19.73 22.38 13.27
N GLN A 367 18.51 22.07 12.85
CA GLN A 367 17.27 22.61 13.39
C GLN A 367 17.04 22.17 14.85
N VAL A 368 17.25 20.90 15.16
CA VAL A 368 17.16 20.38 16.53
C VAL A 368 18.13 21.12 17.43
N LYS A 369 19.41 21.23 17.04
CA LYS A 369 20.41 21.96 17.81
C LYS A 369 20.06 23.43 18.00
N ALA A 370 19.49 24.07 16.97
CA ALA A 370 19.04 25.46 17.07
C ALA A 370 17.86 25.63 18.04
N PHE A 371 16.90 24.69 18.05
CA PHE A 371 15.77 24.73 18.99
C PHE A 371 16.19 24.37 20.43
N GLU A 372 17.17 23.50 20.63
CA GLU A 372 17.77 23.28 21.96
C GLU A 372 18.35 24.57 22.54
N GLN A 373 19.13 25.30 21.74
CA GLN A 373 19.68 26.58 22.14
C GLN A 373 18.58 27.64 22.33
N ALA A 374 17.59 27.69 21.45
CA ALA A 374 16.46 28.60 21.55
C ALA A 374 15.66 28.38 22.84
N LEU A 375 15.45 27.07 23.21
CA LEU A 375 14.77 26.72 24.45
C LEU A 375 15.56 27.21 25.69
N ALA A 376 16.88 26.99 25.71
CA ALA A 376 17.72 27.48 26.80
C ALA A 376 17.64 29.01 26.91
N SER A 377 17.69 29.73 25.79
CA SER A 377 17.58 31.21 25.78
C SER A 377 16.18 31.68 26.18
N ALA A 378 15.11 31.02 25.74
CA ALA A 378 13.74 31.37 26.13
C ALA A 378 13.51 31.15 27.63
N GLN A 379 14.09 30.10 28.22
CA GLN A 379 14.00 29.84 29.66
C GLN A 379 14.69 30.94 30.46
N VAL A 380 15.92 31.34 30.09
CA VAL A 380 16.64 32.46 30.74
C VAL A 380 15.86 33.77 30.61
N SER A 381 15.27 34.04 29.45
CA SER A 381 14.43 35.21 29.24
C SER A 381 13.18 35.20 30.14
N TYR A 382 12.50 34.05 30.26
CA TYR A 382 11.36 33.90 31.16
C TYR A 382 11.75 34.17 32.63
N ASP A 383 12.83 33.54 33.10
CA ASP A 383 13.32 33.72 34.49
C ASP A 383 13.71 35.17 34.77
N SER A 384 14.34 35.86 33.81
CA SER A 384 14.68 37.26 33.90
C SER A 384 13.45 38.16 33.94
N ASN A 385 12.42 37.89 33.15
CA ASN A 385 11.17 38.66 33.17
C ASN A 385 10.39 38.44 34.48
N LYS A 386 10.41 37.20 35.00
CA LYS A 386 9.82 36.89 36.31
C LYS A 386 10.48 37.70 37.44
N LEU A 387 11.81 37.72 37.48
CA LEU A 387 12.56 38.55 38.44
C LEU A 387 12.26 40.02 38.21
N GLY A 388 12.20 40.49 36.95
CA GLY A 388 11.87 41.90 36.63
C GLY A 388 10.47 42.30 37.08
N LEU A 389 9.50 41.37 37.07
CA LEU A 389 8.17 41.62 37.66
C LEU A 389 8.24 41.76 39.18
N GLU A 390 9.01 40.93 39.89
CA GLU A 390 9.18 41.00 41.34
C GLU A 390 9.78 42.33 41.80
N VAL A 391 10.69 42.93 41.00
CA VAL A 391 11.30 44.23 41.30
C VAL A 391 10.56 45.43 40.67
N GLY A 392 9.44 45.19 39.98
CA GLY A 392 8.55 46.23 39.44
C GLY A 392 8.98 46.87 38.12
N VAL A 393 9.95 46.31 37.38
CA VAL A 393 10.46 46.84 36.09
C VAL A 393 9.87 46.12 34.86
N ARG A 394 9.08 45.08 35.08
CA ARG A 394 8.36 44.32 34.04
C ARG A 394 6.88 44.17 34.40
N THR A 395 6.05 43.98 33.39
CA THR A 395 4.62 43.76 33.56
C THR A 395 4.31 42.27 33.69
N ASN A 396 3.15 41.94 34.23
CA ASN A 396 2.64 40.55 34.25
C ASN A 396 2.46 40.01 32.84
N LEU A 397 2.04 40.86 31.89
CA LEU A 397 1.88 40.48 30.47
C LEU A 397 3.21 40.07 29.83
N ASP A 398 4.34 40.74 30.18
CA ASP A 398 5.68 40.38 29.71
C ASP A 398 6.05 38.96 30.16
N VAL A 399 5.77 38.61 31.41
CA VAL A 399 6.04 37.26 31.96
C VAL A 399 5.18 36.19 31.25
N LEU A 400 3.87 36.45 31.06
CA LEU A 400 2.95 35.55 30.37
C LEU A 400 3.38 35.32 28.91
N ASN A 401 3.84 36.36 28.21
CA ASN A 401 4.31 36.22 26.83
C ASN A 401 5.60 35.39 26.74
N GLN A 402 6.56 35.61 27.66
CA GLN A 402 7.79 34.80 27.70
C GLN A 402 7.51 33.36 28.10
N GLN A 403 6.58 33.13 28.99
CA GLN A 403 6.13 31.77 29.34
C GLN A 403 5.53 31.05 28.12
N GLN A 404 4.66 31.71 27.37
CA GLN A 404 4.12 31.18 26.12
C GLN A 404 5.22 30.83 25.13
N GLN A 405 6.27 31.70 25.02
CA GLN A 405 7.42 31.47 24.15
C GLN A 405 8.20 30.18 24.55
N VAL A 406 8.38 29.92 25.84
CA VAL A 406 9.02 28.69 26.33
C VAL A 406 8.22 27.47 25.91
N PHE A 407 6.89 27.46 26.12
CA PHE A 407 6.04 26.34 25.72
C PHE A 407 6.05 26.12 24.21
N GLN A 408 5.95 27.18 23.40
CA GLN A 408 6.03 27.10 21.96
C GLN A 408 7.37 26.54 21.49
N THR A 409 8.47 26.96 22.10
CA THR A 409 9.81 26.48 21.74
C THR A 409 10.01 25.02 22.13
N ARG A 410 9.44 24.56 23.26
CA ARG A 410 9.42 23.15 23.64
C ARG A 410 8.67 22.30 22.61
N PHE A 411 7.51 22.76 22.19
CA PHE A 411 6.73 22.07 21.15
C PHE A 411 7.50 21.99 19.82
N ASN A 412 8.10 23.11 19.38
CA ASN A 412 8.88 23.16 18.15
C ASN A 412 10.12 22.24 18.21
N LEU A 413 10.75 22.13 19.36
CA LEU A 413 11.87 21.20 19.58
C LEU A 413 11.39 19.74 19.43
N ALA A 414 10.31 19.34 20.09
CA ALA A 414 9.77 17.99 19.96
C ALA A 414 9.38 17.67 18.51
N GLN A 415 8.70 18.61 17.84
CA GLN A 415 8.34 18.47 16.44
C GLN A 415 9.57 18.33 15.52
N SER A 416 10.67 19.06 15.82
CA SER A 416 11.90 18.95 15.03
C SER A 416 12.57 17.57 15.16
N TYR A 417 12.52 16.95 16.33
CA TYR A 417 12.96 15.56 16.52
C TYR A 417 12.15 14.58 15.68
N TYR A 418 10.82 14.68 15.72
CA TYR A 418 9.94 13.79 14.95
C TYR A 418 10.13 13.96 13.46
N ASN A 419 10.23 15.20 12.99
CA ASN A 419 10.52 15.49 11.58
C ASN A 419 11.86 14.90 11.12
N PHE A 420 12.89 14.94 11.97
CA PHE A 420 14.18 14.33 11.70
C PHE A 420 14.03 12.81 11.52
N VAL A 421 13.34 12.11 12.43
CA VAL A 421 13.10 10.66 12.33
C VAL A 421 12.38 10.30 11.04
N ILE A 422 11.30 11.01 10.70
CA ILE A 422 10.54 10.77 9.47
C ILE A 422 11.38 11.03 8.22
N ASN A 423 12.19 12.10 8.19
CA ASN A 423 13.07 12.38 7.06
C ASN A 423 14.16 11.31 6.89
N ASN A 424 14.69 10.76 7.98
CA ASN A 424 15.65 9.65 7.94
C ASN A 424 15.00 8.38 7.35
N LEU A 425 13.79 8.03 7.76
CA LEU A 425 13.04 6.91 7.19
C LEU A 425 12.75 7.11 5.70
N ARG A 426 12.34 8.31 5.31
CA ARG A 426 12.08 8.66 3.90
C ARG A 426 13.36 8.59 3.06
N LEU A 427 14.51 8.95 3.63
CA LEU A 427 15.80 8.79 2.97
C LEU A 427 16.13 7.31 2.74
N LYS A 428 15.97 6.45 3.76
CA LYS A 428 16.16 5.00 3.64
C LYS A 428 15.15 4.37 2.66
N GLN A 429 13.90 4.84 2.65
CA GLN A 429 12.87 4.44 1.68
C GLN A 429 13.24 4.87 0.25
N ALA A 430 13.74 6.10 0.08
CA ALA A 430 14.14 6.62 -1.23
C ALA A 430 15.23 5.78 -1.91
N VAL A 431 16.13 5.19 -1.12
CA VAL A 431 17.17 4.28 -1.60
C VAL A 431 16.81 2.80 -1.49
N GLY A 432 15.58 2.47 -1.12
CA GLY A 432 15.10 1.08 -1.06
C GLY A 432 15.68 0.23 0.07
N THR A 433 16.38 0.83 1.05
CA THR A 433 17.06 0.10 2.14
C THR A 433 16.27 0.05 3.45
N LEU A 434 15.08 0.64 3.48
CA LEU A 434 14.23 0.64 4.68
C LEU A 434 13.74 -0.78 4.98
N THR A 435 13.95 -1.25 6.22
CA THR A 435 13.64 -2.60 6.68
C THR A 435 13.03 -2.61 8.08
N ASP A 436 12.57 -3.77 8.55
CA ASP A 436 12.02 -3.96 9.90
C ASP A 436 13.07 -3.64 10.99
N VAL A 437 14.37 -3.77 10.70
CA VAL A 437 15.46 -3.42 11.62
C VAL A 437 15.44 -1.94 11.98
N ASP A 438 15.02 -1.08 11.05
CA ASP A 438 14.90 0.35 11.28
C ASP A 438 13.80 0.68 12.30
N VAL A 439 12.73 -0.13 12.34
CA VAL A 439 11.68 -0.01 13.35
C VAL A 439 12.22 -0.35 14.74
N GLU A 440 13.07 -1.40 14.84
CA GLU A 440 13.72 -1.80 16.09
C GLU A 440 14.72 -0.74 16.58
N GLU A 441 15.45 -0.11 15.65
CA GLU A 441 16.38 0.98 15.96
C GLU A 441 15.64 2.18 16.54
N ILE A 442 14.58 2.62 15.89
CA ILE A 442 13.75 3.73 16.37
C ILE A 442 13.08 3.39 17.71
N ASN A 443 12.58 2.16 17.88
CA ASN A 443 11.97 1.74 19.14
C ASN A 443 12.98 1.84 20.29
N ARG A 444 14.22 1.45 20.07
CA ARG A 444 15.31 1.58 21.05
C ARG A 444 15.61 3.04 21.37
N ASP A 445 15.62 3.90 20.35
CA ASP A 445 15.85 5.35 20.52
C ASP A 445 14.71 6.02 21.28
N LEU A 446 13.49 5.50 21.17
CA LEU A 446 12.35 5.91 22.00
C LEU A 446 12.47 5.47 23.46
N GLY A 447 13.48 4.65 23.80
CA GLY A 447 13.74 4.18 25.16
C GLY A 447 12.89 2.98 25.57
N ALA A 448 12.51 2.14 24.60
CA ALA A 448 11.76 0.91 24.83
C ALA A 448 12.69 -0.28 25.18
#